data_e282929209c9a469290d144171e19f3d
#
_entry.id   e282929209c9a469290d144171e19f3d
#
_cell.length_a   1.000
_cell.length_b   1.000
_cell.length_c   1.000
_cell.angle_alpha   90.00
_cell.angle_beta   90.00
_cell.angle_gamma   90.00
#
_symmetry.space_group_name_H-M   'P 1'
#
loop_
_entity.id
_entity.type
_entity.pdbx_description
1 polymer ?
#
loop_
_entity_poly.entity_id
_entity_poly.type
_entity_poly.pdbx_seq_one_letter_code
_entity_poly.pdbx_strand_id
1 'polypeptide(L)'
;DKFKPKYIAATATIRRAADQVKKLYGRKVNIFPPPGISSDDSYFAKTNHEALGRLYIGVMNQGHTQDTSLVRLSAALSQSVIDCQLSDEAKDTWWTQIIYHNSRRELGKSMTKSKDDIPKRVRVIMTDEKNMRKLANVEELSGSRPASEIPQVLSKLEKRFDDKAAIDILPCTNMISVGVDVSRLGLMLVFGQPKTTAEYIQASSRVGRSNKYPPGIVVTLYSPYKPRDRSHYENFYAYHKKLYRAVEPTSVTPYAEPSRHRSLHAALVIIMRHAAGLDSEDKAKYFDPSAAK
;
A
#
# COMPACT_ATOMS: atom_id res chain seq x y z
N ASP A 1 -24.94 -33.29 -14.73
CA ASP A 1 -24.57 -31.89 -15.00
C ASP A 1 -23.38 -31.51 -14.14
N LYS A 2 -22.21 -31.42 -14.78
CA LYS A 2 -21.03 -30.99 -14.04
C LYS A 2 -21.10 -29.48 -13.85
N PHE A 3 -21.41 -29.06 -12.65
CA PHE A 3 -21.37 -27.67 -12.25
C PHE A 3 -19.96 -27.09 -12.53
N LYS A 4 -19.87 -26.18 -13.48
CA LYS A 4 -18.61 -25.47 -13.76
C LYS A 4 -18.59 -24.20 -12.92
N PRO A 5 -17.68 -24.06 -11.96
CA PRO A 5 -17.62 -22.86 -11.14
C PRO A 5 -17.35 -21.62 -11.98
N LYS A 6 -17.99 -20.50 -11.61
CA LYS A 6 -17.74 -19.18 -12.18
C LYS A 6 -16.66 -18.51 -11.33
N TYR A 7 -15.61 -18.01 -12.00
CA TYR A 7 -14.54 -17.27 -11.34
C TYR A 7 -14.81 -15.79 -11.48
N ILE A 8 -14.80 -15.07 -10.37
CA ILE A 8 -14.93 -13.60 -10.30
C ILE A 8 -13.68 -13.07 -9.61
N ALA A 9 -12.97 -12.15 -10.27
CA ALA A 9 -11.80 -11.51 -9.71
C ALA A 9 -11.93 -10.00 -9.85
N ALA A 10 -11.47 -9.26 -8.84
CA ALA A 10 -11.44 -7.81 -8.85
C ALA A 10 -10.01 -7.31 -8.56
N THR A 11 -9.56 -6.32 -9.31
CA THR A 11 -8.28 -5.67 -9.10
C THR A 11 -8.29 -4.27 -9.70
N ALA A 12 -7.59 -3.32 -9.07
CA ALA A 12 -7.42 -1.97 -9.59
C ALA A 12 -6.19 -1.83 -10.51
N THR A 13 -5.29 -2.83 -10.52
CA THR A 13 -3.95 -2.72 -11.14
C THR A 13 -3.65 -3.95 -11.99
N ILE A 14 -4.38 -4.15 -13.08
CA ILE A 14 -4.12 -5.26 -14.00
C ILE A 14 -3.89 -4.74 -15.41
N ARG A 15 -2.85 -5.25 -16.05
CA ARG A 15 -2.58 -5.07 -17.48
C ARG A 15 -2.47 -6.44 -18.14
N ARG A 16 -3.01 -6.58 -19.37
CA ARG A 16 -3.12 -7.86 -20.08
C ARG A 16 -3.88 -8.93 -19.29
N ALA A 17 -5.06 -8.55 -18.77
CA ALA A 17 -5.90 -9.44 -17.98
C ALA A 17 -6.21 -10.78 -18.69
N ALA A 18 -6.43 -10.75 -20.01
CA ALA A 18 -6.71 -11.95 -20.79
C ALA A 18 -5.56 -12.98 -20.73
N ASP A 19 -4.31 -12.51 -20.84
CA ASP A 19 -3.13 -13.39 -20.76
C ASP A 19 -2.95 -13.97 -19.35
N GLN A 20 -3.16 -13.16 -18.33
CA GLN A 20 -3.04 -13.61 -16.94
C GLN A 20 -4.10 -14.64 -16.59
N VAL A 21 -5.36 -14.38 -16.93
CA VAL A 21 -6.48 -15.28 -16.65
C VAL A 21 -6.33 -16.61 -17.42
N LYS A 22 -5.89 -16.55 -18.69
CA LYS A 22 -5.60 -17.75 -19.47
C LYS A 22 -4.52 -18.61 -18.84
N LYS A 23 -3.44 -17.99 -18.34
CA LYS A 23 -2.33 -18.71 -17.70
C LYS A 23 -2.68 -19.27 -16.32
N LEU A 24 -3.52 -18.57 -15.54
CA LEU A 24 -3.92 -19.00 -14.20
C LEU A 24 -5.06 -20.02 -14.21
N TYR A 25 -6.07 -19.80 -15.05
CA TYR A 25 -7.32 -20.56 -14.98
C TYR A 25 -7.60 -21.39 -16.23
N GLY A 26 -6.77 -21.27 -17.29
CA GLY A 26 -7.01 -21.93 -18.57
C GLY A 26 -8.29 -21.50 -19.28
N ARG A 27 -8.84 -20.32 -18.96
CA ARG A 27 -10.16 -19.86 -19.41
C ARG A 27 -10.09 -18.51 -20.12
N LYS A 28 -11.09 -18.21 -20.93
CA LYS A 28 -11.34 -16.88 -21.46
C LYS A 28 -11.90 -15.99 -20.35
N VAL A 29 -11.60 -14.69 -20.39
CA VAL A 29 -12.10 -13.68 -19.44
C VAL A 29 -13.00 -12.69 -20.16
N ASN A 30 -14.06 -12.28 -19.48
CA ASN A 30 -14.82 -11.08 -19.80
C ASN A 30 -14.42 -10.00 -18.81
N ILE A 31 -13.99 -8.85 -19.31
CA ILE A 31 -13.56 -7.72 -18.48
C ILE A 31 -14.77 -6.83 -18.21
N PHE A 32 -14.96 -6.48 -16.93
CA PHE A 32 -16.00 -5.55 -16.51
C PHE A 32 -15.38 -4.46 -15.63
N PRO A 33 -15.73 -3.20 -15.80
CA PRO A 33 -16.57 -2.66 -16.86
C PRO A 33 -15.88 -2.73 -18.23
N PRO A 34 -16.64 -2.82 -19.33
CA PRO A 34 -16.05 -2.73 -20.66
C PRO A 34 -15.40 -1.35 -20.86
N PRO A 35 -14.30 -1.26 -21.63
CA PRO A 35 -13.63 0.01 -21.86
C PRO A 35 -14.57 1.00 -22.58
N GLY A 36 -14.60 2.24 -22.12
CA GLY A 36 -15.26 3.35 -22.78
C GLY A 36 -14.42 3.95 -23.91
N ILE A 37 -14.98 4.89 -24.65
CA ILE A 37 -14.28 5.69 -25.66
C ILE A 37 -13.28 6.63 -24.99
N SER A 38 -13.66 7.20 -23.84
CA SER A 38 -12.80 8.04 -22.99
C SER A 38 -12.38 7.31 -21.74
N SER A 39 -11.14 7.58 -21.26
CA SER A 39 -10.66 7.08 -19.97
C SER A 39 -11.34 7.74 -18.78
N ASP A 40 -11.87 8.94 -18.98
CA ASP A 40 -12.40 9.82 -17.93
C ASP A 40 -13.92 9.83 -17.85
N ASP A 41 -14.58 9.32 -18.90
CA ASP A 41 -16.04 9.26 -18.98
C ASP A 41 -16.49 7.91 -19.57
N SER A 42 -17.00 7.05 -18.71
CA SER A 42 -17.63 5.79 -19.09
C SER A 42 -19.02 5.68 -18.46
N TYR A 43 -19.83 4.74 -18.94
CA TYR A 43 -21.16 4.49 -18.36
C TYR A 43 -21.11 4.22 -16.85
N PHE A 44 -20.05 3.57 -16.36
CA PHE A 44 -19.94 3.12 -14.98
C PHE A 44 -19.17 4.07 -14.06
N ALA A 45 -18.33 4.95 -14.62
CA ALA A 45 -17.49 5.85 -13.86
C ALA A 45 -17.15 7.11 -14.66
N LYS A 46 -17.29 8.25 -14.01
CA LYS A 46 -16.91 9.56 -14.54
C LYS A 46 -15.89 10.21 -13.61
N THR A 47 -14.85 10.80 -14.21
CA THR A 47 -13.87 11.56 -13.46
C THR A 47 -14.43 12.93 -13.14
N ASN A 48 -14.49 13.28 -11.86
CA ASN A 48 -14.82 14.63 -11.41
C ASN A 48 -13.53 15.46 -11.34
N HIS A 49 -13.30 16.32 -12.32
CA HIS A 49 -12.10 17.17 -12.39
C HIS A 49 -12.13 18.35 -11.43
N GLU A 50 -13.30 18.70 -10.85
CA GLU A 50 -13.45 19.78 -9.88
C GLU A 50 -13.17 19.31 -8.44
N ALA A 51 -13.29 18.02 -8.19
CA ALA A 51 -13.00 17.48 -6.88
C ALA A 51 -11.49 17.44 -6.60
N LEU A 52 -11.10 17.91 -5.43
CA LEU A 52 -9.73 17.80 -4.95
C LEU A 52 -9.39 16.31 -4.71
N GLY A 53 -8.51 15.78 -5.54
CA GLY A 53 -8.00 14.42 -5.42
C GLY A 53 -6.78 14.35 -4.48
N ARG A 54 -5.89 13.37 -4.71
CA ARG A 54 -4.60 13.31 -4.03
C ARG A 54 -3.61 14.26 -4.66
N LEU A 55 -2.85 14.97 -3.80
CA LEU A 55 -1.70 15.76 -4.22
C LEU A 55 -0.45 14.88 -4.15
N TYR A 56 0.22 14.69 -5.27
CA TYR A 56 1.50 13.99 -5.35
C TYR A 56 2.63 15.00 -5.43
N ILE A 57 3.64 14.84 -4.58
CA ILE A 57 4.81 15.72 -4.49
C ILE A 57 6.07 14.86 -4.63
N GLY A 58 6.94 15.21 -5.58
CA GLY A 58 8.25 14.58 -5.74
C GLY A 58 9.35 15.43 -5.10
N VAL A 59 10.14 14.84 -4.23
CA VAL A 59 11.30 15.48 -3.60
C VAL A 59 12.56 14.68 -3.93
N MET A 60 13.54 15.31 -4.57
CA MET A 60 14.87 14.71 -4.78
C MET A 60 15.83 15.24 -3.72
N ASN A 61 16.47 14.32 -2.98
CA ASN A 61 17.45 14.72 -1.98
C ASN A 61 18.80 15.01 -2.65
N GLN A 62 19.19 16.26 -2.69
CA GLN A 62 20.52 16.67 -3.13
C GLN A 62 21.38 17.08 -1.94
N GLY A 63 22.66 16.68 -1.93
CA GLY A 63 23.61 17.09 -0.91
C GLY A 63 23.51 16.40 0.46
N HIS A 64 22.52 15.51 0.66
CA HIS A 64 22.33 14.77 1.90
C HIS A 64 22.06 13.29 1.63
N THR A 65 22.21 12.44 2.66
CA THR A 65 21.76 11.04 2.56
C THR A 65 20.23 10.98 2.51
N GLN A 66 19.69 9.94 1.90
CA GLN A 66 18.23 9.74 1.86
C GLN A 66 17.63 9.64 3.28
N ASP A 67 18.38 9.05 4.22
CA ASP A 67 18.01 8.95 5.63
C ASP A 67 17.93 10.33 6.32
N THR A 68 18.89 11.21 6.08
CA THR A 68 18.86 12.59 6.61
C THR A 68 17.69 13.39 6.05
N SER A 69 17.42 13.21 4.75
CA SER A 69 16.28 13.87 4.09
C SER A 69 14.96 13.34 4.61
N LEU A 70 14.85 12.03 4.91
CA LEU A 70 13.69 11.44 5.58
C LEU A 70 13.40 12.14 6.91
N VAL A 71 14.41 12.28 7.78
CA VAL A 71 14.26 12.92 9.11
C VAL A 71 13.78 14.37 8.95
N ARG A 72 14.42 15.13 8.05
CA ARG A 72 14.06 16.54 7.81
C ARG A 72 12.65 16.70 7.28
N LEU A 73 12.30 15.90 6.28
CA LEU A 73 10.99 15.96 5.62
C LEU A 73 9.88 15.49 6.56
N SER A 74 10.09 14.37 7.28
CA SER A 74 9.13 13.89 8.27
C SER A 74 8.89 14.91 9.39
N ALA A 75 9.93 15.52 9.91
CA ALA A 75 9.81 16.54 10.96
C ALA A 75 9.02 17.75 10.44
N ALA A 76 9.33 18.24 9.23
CA ALA A 76 8.64 19.38 8.62
C ALA A 76 7.16 19.07 8.39
N LEU A 77 6.83 17.91 7.78
CA LEU A 77 5.45 17.49 7.55
C LEU A 77 4.66 17.33 8.85
N SER A 78 5.27 16.75 9.89
CA SER A 78 4.62 16.60 11.19
C SER A 78 4.39 17.92 11.89
N GLN A 79 5.36 18.82 11.88
CA GLN A 79 5.25 20.14 12.53
C GLN A 79 4.27 21.05 11.81
N SER A 80 4.21 21.02 10.47
CA SER A 80 3.31 21.87 9.67
C SER A 80 1.83 21.64 10.00
N VAL A 81 1.45 20.44 10.47
CA VAL A 81 0.07 20.15 10.92
C VAL A 81 -0.35 21.06 12.09
N ILE A 82 0.62 21.50 12.90
CA ILE A 82 0.37 22.44 14.01
C ILE A 82 0.52 23.89 13.54
N ASP A 83 1.56 24.19 12.76
CA ASP A 83 1.90 25.57 12.38
C ASP A 83 0.90 26.20 11.40
N CYS A 84 0.24 25.39 10.56
CA CYS A 84 -0.66 25.90 9.51
C CYS A 84 -2.08 26.27 9.99
N GLN A 85 -2.38 26.24 11.29
CA GLN A 85 -3.69 26.61 11.86
C GLN A 85 -4.87 25.93 11.14
N LEU A 86 -4.76 24.64 10.90
CA LEU A 86 -5.73 23.83 10.18
C LEU A 86 -7.04 23.67 10.96
N SER A 87 -8.15 23.43 10.23
CA SER A 87 -9.39 22.94 10.86
C SER A 87 -9.16 21.56 11.52
N ASP A 88 -9.98 21.21 12.47
CA ASP A 88 -9.86 19.93 13.19
C ASP A 88 -9.95 18.71 12.25
N GLU A 89 -10.75 18.79 11.18
CA GLU A 89 -10.85 17.74 10.16
C GLU A 89 -9.55 17.62 9.35
N ALA A 90 -8.96 18.74 8.96
CA ALA A 90 -7.70 18.76 8.23
C ALA A 90 -6.55 18.30 9.11
N LYS A 91 -6.54 18.75 10.37
CA LYS A 91 -5.58 18.33 11.38
C LYS A 91 -5.66 16.82 11.62
N ASP A 92 -6.86 16.27 11.78
CA ASP A 92 -7.06 14.84 11.95
C ASP A 92 -6.61 14.04 10.71
N THR A 93 -6.93 14.54 9.53
CA THR A 93 -6.58 13.89 8.25
C THR A 93 -5.07 13.76 8.07
N TRP A 94 -4.31 14.80 8.39
CA TRP A 94 -2.85 14.83 8.19
C TRP A 94 -2.05 14.55 9.45
N TRP A 95 -2.73 14.16 10.55
CA TRP A 95 -2.08 13.87 11.83
C TRP A 95 -1.15 12.68 11.78
N THR A 96 -1.63 11.54 11.30
CA THR A 96 -0.86 10.31 11.22
C THR A 96 -0.02 10.33 9.95
N GLN A 97 1.30 10.40 10.10
CA GLN A 97 2.24 10.30 8.99
C GLN A 97 2.55 8.84 8.70
N ILE A 98 2.11 8.33 7.56
CA ILE A 98 2.50 7.01 7.06
C ILE A 98 3.84 7.15 6.34
N ILE A 99 4.82 6.28 6.66
CA ILE A 99 6.10 6.22 5.95
C ILE A 99 6.23 4.85 5.27
N TYR A 100 6.02 4.84 3.95
CA TYR A 100 6.09 3.63 3.17
C TYR A 100 7.53 3.29 2.77
N HIS A 101 7.95 2.04 3.05
CA HIS A 101 9.27 1.50 2.73
C HIS A 101 9.20 0.33 1.76
N ASN A 102 10.17 0.26 0.85
CA ASN A 102 10.30 -0.82 -0.12
C ASN A 102 10.89 -2.11 0.49
N SER A 103 11.44 -2.04 1.69
CA SER A 103 12.04 -3.18 2.37
C SER A 103 11.89 -3.09 3.89
N ARG A 104 11.87 -4.27 4.54
CA ARG A 104 11.85 -4.38 6.01
C ARG A 104 13.12 -3.80 6.66
N ARG A 105 14.27 -3.85 5.96
CA ARG A 105 15.53 -3.27 6.44
C ARG A 105 15.46 -1.74 6.50
N GLU A 106 14.88 -1.09 5.48
CA GLU A 106 14.66 0.36 5.48
C GLU A 106 13.67 0.76 6.56
N LEU A 107 12.59 -0.02 6.74
CA LEU A 107 11.60 0.19 7.80
C LEU A 107 12.24 0.15 9.19
N GLY A 108 13.06 -0.86 9.49
CA GLY A 108 13.72 -0.98 10.80
C GLY A 108 14.58 0.25 11.14
N LYS A 109 15.34 0.78 10.17
CA LYS A 109 16.08 2.04 10.34
C LYS A 109 15.14 3.24 10.56
N SER A 110 14.02 3.27 9.85
CA SER A 110 13.04 4.33 9.99
C SER A 110 12.36 4.32 11.36
N MET A 111 12.10 3.15 11.94
CA MET A 111 11.56 3.01 13.29
C MET A 111 12.43 3.70 14.33
N THR A 112 13.75 3.46 14.28
CA THR A 112 14.71 4.12 15.19
C THR A 112 14.68 5.65 14.99
N LYS A 113 14.73 6.10 13.74
CA LYS A 113 14.68 7.55 13.41
C LYS A 113 13.37 8.20 13.85
N SER A 114 12.25 7.50 13.72
CA SER A 114 10.93 8.01 14.13
C SER A 114 10.81 8.22 15.63
N LYS A 115 11.52 7.42 16.42
CA LYS A 115 11.53 7.53 17.88
C LYS A 115 12.56 8.54 18.42
N ASP A 116 13.64 8.80 17.69
CA ASP A 116 14.78 9.59 18.19
C ASP A 116 15.05 10.83 17.30
N ASP A 117 15.46 10.66 16.06
CA ASP A 117 15.95 11.75 15.21
C ASP A 117 14.86 12.72 14.76
N ILE A 118 13.67 12.20 14.40
CA ILE A 118 12.56 13.03 13.94
C ILE A 118 12.05 13.93 15.06
N PRO A 119 11.78 13.47 16.30
CA PRO A 119 11.41 14.34 17.41
C PRO A 119 12.48 15.38 17.76
N LYS A 120 13.77 15.01 17.70
CA LYS A 120 14.87 15.97 17.88
C LYS A 120 14.85 17.06 16.80
N ARG A 121 14.59 16.66 15.54
CA ARG A 121 14.51 17.61 14.43
C ARG A 121 13.31 18.54 14.55
N VAL A 122 12.14 18.05 15.02
CA VAL A 122 10.97 18.89 15.31
C VAL A 122 11.33 19.99 16.30
N ARG A 123 12.07 19.67 17.38
CA ARG A 123 12.55 20.69 18.35
C ARG A 123 13.43 21.78 17.72
N VAL A 124 14.17 21.44 16.67
CA VAL A 124 15.06 22.40 15.99
C VAL A 124 14.28 23.32 15.05
N ILE A 125 13.18 22.85 14.45
CA ILE A 125 12.43 23.61 13.43
C ILE A 125 11.20 24.32 13.97
N MET A 126 10.73 23.95 15.18
CA MET A 126 9.59 24.62 15.81
C MET A 126 9.86 26.11 16.01
N THR A 127 8.83 26.91 15.83
CA THR A 127 8.89 28.35 16.04
C THR A 127 8.56 28.76 17.47
N ASP A 128 7.76 27.95 18.17
CA ASP A 128 7.32 28.15 19.54
C ASP A 128 7.21 26.79 20.25
N GLU A 129 7.82 26.68 21.45
CA GLU A 129 7.77 25.47 22.27
C GLU A 129 6.35 25.02 22.63
N LYS A 130 5.42 25.97 22.81
CA LYS A 130 4.02 25.68 23.11
C LYS A 130 3.31 24.99 21.96
N ASN A 131 3.75 25.24 20.72
CA ASN A 131 3.21 24.71 19.50
C ASN A 131 4.05 23.56 18.92
N MET A 132 4.92 22.97 19.73
CA MET A 132 5.73 21.81 19.28
C MET A 132 4.87 20.57 19.10
N ARG A 133 4.95 19.95 17.92
CA ARG A 133 4.35 18.64 17.64
C ARG A 133 5.04 17.54 18.46
N LYS A 134 4.33 16.94 19.40
CA LYS A 134 4.83 15.78 20.17
C LYS A 134 4.57 14.51 19.35
N LEU A 135 5.64 13.73 19.13
CA LEU A 135 5.62 12.47 18.38
C LEU A 135 5.90 11.32 19.35
N ALA A 136 4.88 10.94 20.12
CA ALA A 136 5.01 9.95 21.19
C ALA A 136 4.63 8.53 20.72
N ASN A 137 3.66 8.43 19.81
CA ASN A 137 3.09 7.15 19.40
C ASN A 137 3.61 6.73 18.01
N VAL A 138 4.66 5.92 18.02
CA VAL A 138 5.24 5.33 16.80
C VAL A 138 4.94 3.85 16.77
N GLU A 139 4.20 3.42 15.77
CA GLU A 139 3.86 2.01 15.52
C GLU A 139 4.42 1.55 14.18
N GLU A 140 4.58 0.25 13.97
CA GLU A 140 4.94 -0.30 12.66
C GLU A 140 3.83 -1.18 12.09
N LEU A 141 3.76 -1.24 10.75
CA LEU A 141 2.89 -2.17 10.05
C LEU A 141 3.69 -2.90 8.97
N SER A 142 4.20 -4.08 9.34
CA SER A 142 5.04 -4.91 8.47
C SER A 142 4.75 -6.39 8.67
N GLY A 143 5.25 -7.23 7.75
CA GLY A 143 5.16 -8.69 7.85
C GLY A 143 6.04 -9.29 8.97
N SER A 144 6.74 -8.48 9.75
CA SER A 144 7.48 -8.93 10.96
C SER A 144 6.58 -8.98 12.18
N ARG A 145 5.47 -8.24 12.15
CA ARG A 145 4.53 -8.18 13.27
C ARG A 145 3.65 -9.42 13.32
N PRO A 146 3.40 -10.02 14.48
CA PRO A 146 2.47 -11.12 14.64
C PRO A 146 1.06 -10.74 14.12
N ALA A 147 0.40 -11.65 13.43
CA ALA A 147 -0.94 -11.40 12.86
C ALA A 147 -1.97 -11.02 13.93
N SER A 148 -1.82 -11.54 15.16
CA SER A 148 -2.68 -11.22 16.31
C SER A 148 -2.61 -9.76 16.78
N GLU A 149 -1.52 -9.04 16.49
CA GLU A 149 -1.33 -7.64 16.89
C GLU A 149 -1.83 -6.65 15.83
N ILE A 150 -2.00 -7.09 14.58
CA ILE A 150 -2.43 -6.22 13.48
C ILE A 150 -3.76 -5.52 13.78
N PRO A 151 -4.83 -6.20 14.29
CA PRO A 151 -6.10 -5.56 14.62
C PRO A 151 -5.96 -4.42 15.63
N GLN A 152 -5.03 -4.52 16.59
CA GLN A 152 -4.78 -3.48 17.58
C GLN A 152 -4.18 -2.22 16.93
N VAL A 153 -3.24 -2.39 15.98
CA VAL A 153 -2.67 -1.26 15.23
C VAL A 153 -3.74 -0.60 14.38
N LEU A 154 -4.57 -1.38 13.71
CA LEU A 154 -5.68 -0.84 12.90
C LEU A 154 -6.67 -0.05 13.75
N SER A 155 -7.05 -0.56 14.93
CA SER A 155 -7.91 0.18 15.87
C SER A 155 -7.28 1.50 16.33
N LYS A 156 -5.95 1.54 16.58
CA LYS A 156 -5.24 2.79 16.90
C LYS A 156 -5.21 3.76 15.71
N LEU A 157 -5.13 3.25 14.46
CA LEU A 157 -5.18 4.08 13.25
C LEU A 157 -6.52 4.78 13.04
N GLU A 158 -7.60 4.22 13.58
CA GLU A 158 -8.93 4.83 13.53
C GLU A 158 -9.10 5.97 14.53
N LYS A 159 -8.21 6.05 15.55
CA LYS A 159 -8.28 7.08 16.59
C LYS A 159 -7.94 8.46 16.02
N ARG A 160 -8.76 9.46 16.42
CA ARG A 160 -8.56 10.86 16.04
C ARG A 160 -7.35 11.47 16.75
N PHE A 161 -6.88 12.59 16.25
CA PHE A 161 -5.69 13.30 16.73
C PHE A 161 -5.76 13.71 18.21
N ASP A 162 -6.94 13.86 18.77
CA ASP A 162 -7.21 14.23 20.17
C ASP A 162 -7.22 13.03 21.14
N ASP A 163 -7.22 11.80 20.62
CA ASP A 163 -7.06 10.57 21.41
C ASP A 163 -5.58 10.32 21.73
N LYS A 164 -5.27 10.05 23.00
CA LYS A 164 -3.92 9.73 23.46
C LYS A 164 -3.30 8.52 22.79
N ALA A 165 -4.11 7.62 22.26
CA ALA A 165 -3.66 6.42 21.54
C ALA A 165 -3.50 6.64 20.02
N ALA A 166 -3.80 7.83 19.50
CA ALA A 166 -3.63 8.14 18.09
C ALA A 166 -2.17 7.96 17.66
N ILE A 167 -1.96 7.33 16.51
CA ILE A 167 -0.62 7.10 15.98
C ILE A 167 -0.10 8.40 15.33
N ASP A 168 1.11 8.80 15.69
CA ASP A 168 1.78 9.97 15.11
C ASP A 168 2.54 9.59 13.84
N ILE A 169 3.36 8.52 13.89
CA ILE A 169 4.15 8.05 12.75
C ILE A 169 3.96 6.53 12.62
N LEU A 170 3.67 6.10 11.40
CA LEU A 170 3.50 4.68 11.03
C LEU A 170 4.48 4.29 9.92
N PRO A 171 5.71 3.86 10.21
CA PRO A 171 6.54 3.16 9.23
C PRO A 171 5.89 1.84 8.82
N CYS A 172 5.78 1.61 7.51
CA CYS A 172 5.11 0.42 6.98
C CYS A 172 5.77 -0.10 5.71
N THR A 173 5.44 -1.33 5.34
CA THR A 173 5.75 -1.93 4.03
C THR A 173 4.45 -2.24 3.29
N ASN A 174 4.47 -3.16 2.34
CA ASN A 174 3.31 -3.58 1.55
C ASN A 174 2.09 -4.05 2.39
N MET A 175 2.24 -4.30 3.68
CA MET A 175 1.12 -4.61 4.57
C MET A 175 0.07 -3.50 4.61
N ILE A 176 0.46 -2.23 4.44
CA ILE A 176 -0.49 -1.12 4.32
C ILE A 176 -1.40 -1.28 3.10
N SER A 177 -0.92 -1.94 2.05
CA SER A 177 -1.65 -2.14 0.79
C SER A 177 -2.74 -3.22 0.88
N VAL A 178 -2.71 -4.05 1.94
CA VAL A 178 -3.62 -5.18 2.14
C VAL A 178 -4.48 -4.95 3.38
N GLY A 179 -5.79 -4.75 3.19
CA GLY A 179 -6.77 -4.76 4.28
C GLY A 179 -6.86 -3.49 5.15
N VAL A 180 -6.02 -2.47 4.95
CA VAL A 180 -6.15 -1.20 5.68
C VAL A 180 -7.15 -0.30 4.99
N ASP A 181 -8.26 -0.03 5.65
CA ASP A 181 -9.32 0.86 5.15
C ASP A 181 -9.72 1.88 6.22
N VAL A 182 -8.84 2.84 6.48
CA VAL A 182 -9.04 3.92 7.44
C VAL A 182 -9.21 5.23 6.67
N SER A 183 -10.44 5.73 6.63
CA SER A 183 -10.86 6.84 5.75
C SER A 183 -10.23 8.18 6.09
N ARG A 184 -9.84 8.43 7.35
CA ARG A 184 -9.25 9.68 7.81
C ARG A 184 -7.79 9.90 7.38
N LEU A 185 -7.07 8.84 6.98
CA LEU A 185 -5.65 8.95 6.66
C LEU A 185 -5.42 9.79 5.41
N GLY A 186 -4.63 10.86 5.54
CA GLY A 186 -4.38 11.82 4.47
C GLY A 186 -2.91 12.12 4.18
N LEU A 187 -1.95 11.67 5.00
CA LEU A 187 -0.54 12.00 4.82
C LEU A 187 0.34 10.75 4.66
N MET A 188 1.06 10.67 3.54
CA MET A 188 2.00 9.59 3.28
C MET A 188 3.33 10.13 2.74
N LEU A 189 4.42 9.61 3.28
CA LEU A 189 5.76 9.75 2.74
C LEU A 189 6.21 8.40 2.17
N VAL A 190 6.59 8.37 0.90
CA VAL A 190 7.10 7.18 0.20
C VAL A 190 8.62 7.28 0.13
N PHE A 191 9.32 6.34 0.75
CA PHE A 191 10.79 6.31 0.82
C PHE A 191 11.39 5.60 -0.39
N GLY A 192 11.62 6.37 -1.46
CA GLY A 192 12.03 5.88 -2.78
C GLY A 192 10.88 5.27 -3.59
N GLN A 193 11.04 5.22 -4.90
CA GLN A 193 10.04 4.66 -5.79
C GLN A 193 9.85 3.15 -5.55
N PRO A 194 8.64 2.66 -5.35
CA PRO A 194 8.33 1.24 -5.32
C PRO A 194 8.77 0.50 -6.59
N LYS A 195 8.94 -0.82 -6.49
CA LYS A 195 9.46 -1.63 -7.61
C LYS A 195 8.52 -1.64 -8.81
N THR A 196 7.22 -1.59 -8.55
CA THR A 196 6.20 -1.58 -9.59
C THR A 196 5.24 -0.42 -9.41
N THR A 197 4.66 0.05 -10.50
CA THR A 197 3.60 1.06 -10.48
C THR A 197 2.36 0.56 -9.75
N ALA A 198 2.04 -0.73 -9.88
CA ALA A 198 0.95 -1.36 -9.14
C ALA A 198 1.12 -1.21 -7.63
N GLU A 199 2.32 -1.47 -7.11
CA GLU A 199 2.66 -1.31 -5.69
C GLU A 199 2.54 0.16 -5.25
N TYR A 200 3.05 1.10 -6.06
CA TYR A 200 2.92 2.53 -5.80
C TYR A 200 1.46 2.99 -5.71
N ILE A 201 0.62 2.57 -6.67
CA ILE A 201 -0.83 2.86 -6.66
C ILE A 201 -1.50 2.28 -5.42
N GLN A 202 -1.25 1.00 -5.12
CA GLN A 202 -1.86 0.31 -3.98
C GLN A 202 -1.49 0.92 -2.64
N ALA A 203 -0.24 1.37 -2.47
CA ALA A 203 0.21 2.05 -1.27
C ALA A 203 -0.36 3.47 -1.19
N SER A 204 -0.15 4.31 -2.19
CA SER A 204 -0.57 5.72 -2.18
C SER A 204 -2.08 5.90 -2.13
N SER A 205 -2.86 4.93 -2.64
CA SER A 205 -4.31 4.95 -2.56
C SER A 205 -4.86 4.74 -1.14
N ARG A 206 -4.02 4.45 -0.15
CA ARG A 206 -4.45 4.28 1.25
C ARG A 206 -4.64 5.61 1.98
N VAL A 207 -4.20 6.71 1.43
CA VAL A 207 -4.46 8.06 1.95
C VAL A 207 -5.38 8.84 1.01
N GLY A 208 -6.20 9.73 1.57
CA GLY A 208 -7.14 10.54 0.79
C GLY A 208 -8.19 9.69 0.04
N ARG A 209 -8.79 8.70 0.70
CA ARG A 209 -9.77 7.79 0.09
C ARG A 209 -11.19 8.32 0.09
N SER A 210 -11.52 9.20 1.01
CA SER A 210 -12.89 9.66 1.22
C SER A 210 -13.02 11.15 0.88
N ASN A 211 -14.08 11.50 0.14
CA ASN A 211 -14.43 12.88 -0.16
C ASN A 211 -14.95 13.67 1.07
N LYS A 212 -15.15 12.98 2.19
CA LYS A 212 -15.56 13.60 3.46
C LYS A 212 -14.41 14.31 4.17
N TYR A 213 -13.18 14.00 3.79
CA TYR A 213 -11.97 14.52 4.40
C TYR A 213 -11.18 15.35 3.38
N PRO A 214 -10.29 16.23 3.84
CA PRO A 214 -9.35 16.93 2.98
C PRO A 214 -8.54 15.99 2.06
N PRO A 215 -8.02 16.49 0.94
CA PRO A 215 -7.28 15.68 -0.02
C PRO A 215 -6.06 15.01 0.60
N GLY A 216 -5.74 13.81 0.13
CA GLY A 216 -4.52 13.11 0.55
C GLY A 216 -3.27 13.79 -0.01
N ILE A 217 -2.21 13.79 0.78
CA ILE A 217 -0.87 14.28 0.39
C ILE A 217 0.07 13.08 0.36
N VAL A 218 0.67 12.82 -0.80
CA VAL A 218 1.65 11.76 -1.01
C VAL A 218 2.98 12.39 -1.42
N VAL A 219 3.95 12.34 -0.54
CA VAL A 219 5.30 12.88 -0.80
C VAL A 219 6.24 11.73 -1.09
N THR A 220 6.84 11.68 -2.28
CA THR A 220 7.83 10.66 -2.63
C THR A 220 9.24 11.24 -2.53
N LEU A 221 10.05 10.68 -1.65
CA LEU A 221 11.44 11.05 -1.44
C LEU A 221 12.36 10.20 -2.31
N TYR A 222 12.76 10.75 -3.43
CA TYR A 222 13.66 10.11 -4.40
C TYR A 222 15.13 10.24 -4.04
N SER A 223 15.92 9.22 -4.38
CA SER A 223 17.37 9.22 -4.26
C SER A 223 18.04 9.47 -5.61
N PRO A 224 18.95 10.44 -5.73
CA PRO A 224 19.69 10.66 -6.98
C PRO A 224 20.64 9.50 -7.36
N TYR A 225 20.97 8.65 -6.38
CA TYR A 225 21.87 7.52 -6.54
C TYR A 225 21.17 6.23 -6.98
N LYS A 226 19.85 6.19 -6.96
CA LYS A 226 19.05 5.05 -7.44
C LYS A 226 18.51 5.35 -8.84
N PRO A 227 18.93 4.62 -9.90
CA PRO A 227 18.49 4.91 -11.28
C PRO A 227 16.96 4.95 -11.45
N ARG A 228 16.24 4.07 -10.76
CA ARG A 228 14.77 4.07 -10.77
C ARG A 228 14.21 5.37 -10.21
N ASP A 229 14.67 5.79 -9.04
CA ASP A 229 14.22 7.00 -8.37
C ASP A 229 14.45 8.23 -9.25
N ARG A 230 15.65 8.33 -9.82
CA ARG A 230 16.03 9.41 -10.73
C ARG A 230 15.13 9.47 -11.96
N SER A 231 14.92 8.34 -12.63
CA SER A 231 14.05 8.26 -13.82
C SER A 231 12.61 8.68 -13.50
N HIS A 232 12.05 8.23 -12.37
CA HIS A 232 10.70 8.62 -11.96
C HIS A 232 10.60 10.09 -11.55
N TYR A 233 11.65 10.65 -10.95
CA TYR A 233 11.68 12.07 -10.62
C TYR A 233 11.75 12.95 -11.87
N GLU A 234 12.63 12.63 -12.81
CA GLU A 234 12.79 13.36 -14.09
C GLU A 234 11.48 13.33 -14.92
N ASN A 235 10.71 12.23 -14.83
CA ASN A 235 9.45 12.05 -15.52
C ASN A 235 8.22 12.22 -14.61
N PHE A 236 8.37 12.82 -13.43
CA PHE A 236 7.36 12.83 -12.37
C PHE A 236 5.98 13.26 -12.86
N TYR A 237 5.91 14.37 -13.54
CA TYR A 237 4.65 14.93 -14.02
C TYR A 237 3.97 14.05 -15.10
N ALA A 238 4.73 13.60 -16.07
CA ALA A 238 4.22 12.72 -17.14
C ALA A 238 3.77 11.35 -16.60
N TYR A 239 4.51 10.82 -15.62
CA TYR A 239 4.17 9.57 -14.94
C TYR A 239 2.85 9.67 -14.17
N HIS A 240 2.65 10.71 -13.35
CA HIS A 240 1.44 10.87 -12.56
C HIS A 240 0.20 11.19 -13.42
N LYS A 241 0.35 11.89 -14.54
CA LYS A 241 -0.74 12.07 -15.51
C LYS A 241 -1.26 10.77 -16.12
N LYS A 242 -0.43 9.73 -16.17
CA LYS A 242 -0.75 8.45 -16.81
C LYS A 242 -0.55 7.27 -15.86
N LEU A 243 -0.67 7.50 -14.54
CA LEU A 243 -0.28 6.56 -13.49
C LEU A 243 -0.86 5.14 -13.72
N TYR A 244 -2.15 5.02 -13.98
CA TYR A 244 -2.80 3.73 -14.22
C TYR A 244 -2.39 3.08 -15.54
N ARG A 245 -1.97 3.86 -16.54
CA ARG A 245 -1.45 3.34 -17.82
C ARG A 245 -0.01 2.84 -17.70
N ALA A 246 0.71 3.29 -16.70
CA ALA A 246 2.10 2.90 -16.42
C ALA A 246 2.22 1.55 -15.70
N VAL A 247 1.10 0.93 -15.31
CA VAL A 247 1.10 -0.40 -14.66
C VAL A 247 1.76 -1.43 -15.57
N GLU A 248 2.76 -2.12 -15.05
CA GLU A 248 3.52 -3.13 -15.75
C GLU A 248 2.70 -4.42 -15.91
N PRO A 249 2.81 -5.14 -17.05
CA PRO A 249 2.18 -6.44 -17.19
C PRO A 249 2.89 -7.44 -16.27
N THR A 250 2.14 -8.07 -15.37
CA THR A 250 2.70 -9.11 -14.50
C THR A 250 2.79 -10.43 -15.29
N SER A 251 3.98 -11.04 -15.31
CA SER A 251 4.13 -12.37 -15.87
C SER A 251 3.60 -13.42 -14.89
N VAL A 252 2.85 -14.37 -15.41
CA VAL A 252 2.33 -15.52 -14.65
C VAL A 252 2.99 -16.77 -15.18
N THR A 253 3.77 -17.42 -14.33
CA THR A 253 4.51 -18.65 -14.66
C THR A 253 4.16 -19.74 -13.64
N PRO A 254 2.94 -20.37 -13.74
CA PRO A 254 2.45 -21.32 -12.73
C PRO A 254 3.31 -22.56 -12.63
N TYR A 255 4.02 -22.93 -13.69
CA TYR A 255 4.88 -24.12 -13.75
C TYR A 255 6.36 -23.85 -13.47
N ALA A 256 6.73 -22.60 -13.10
CA ALA A 256 8.09 -22.30 -12.70
C ALA A 256 8.46 -23.07 -11.42
N GLU A 257 9.72 -23.48 -11.30
CA GLU A 257 10.22 -24.28 -10.19
C GLU A 257 9.83 -23.75 -8.80
N PRO A 258 10.03 -22.46 -8.47
CA PRO A 258 9.60 -21.92 -7.17
C PRO A 258 8.09 -22.02 -6.93
N SER A 259 7.28 -21.90 -7.99
CA SER A 259 5.82 -22.04 -7.91
C SER A 259 5.44 -23.49 -7.63
N ARG A 260 6.05 -24.46 -8.33
CA ARG A 260 5.83 -25.87 -8.10
C ARG A 260 6.21 -26.28 -6.68
N HIS A 261 7.37 -25.89 -6.18
CA HIS A 261 7.80 -26.18 -4.81
C HIS A 261 6.81 -25.69 -3.76
N ARG A 262 6.16 -24.55 -3.98
CA ARG A 262 5.19 -23.99 -3.03
C ARG A 262 3.78 -24.58 -3.14
N SER A 263 3.36 -25.03 -4.30
CA SER A 263 1.96 -25.39 -4.55
C SER A 263 1.72 -26.86 -4.89
N LEU A 264 2.76 -27.63 -5.26
CA LEU A 264 2.61 -29.01 -5.73
C LEU A 264 1.98 -29.91 -4.66
N HIS A 265 2.39 -29.78 -3.41
CA HIS A 265 1.83 -30.57 -2.30
C HIS A 265 0.34 -30.28 -2.09
N ALA A 266 -0.09 -29.01 -2.20
CA ALA A 266 -1.50 -28.66 -2.09
C ALA A 266 -2.31 -29.20 -3.27
N ALA A 267 -1.78 -29.10 -4.49
CA ALA A 267 -2.41 -29.69 -5.68
C ALA A 267 -2.54 -31.20 -5.56
N LEU A 268 -1.50 -31.88 -5.06
CA LEU A 268 -1.51 -33.34 -4.84
C LEU A 268 -2.59 -33.73 -3.83
N VAL A 269 -2.67 -33.02 -2.69
CA VAL A 269 -3.71 -33.29 -1.67
C VAL A 269 -5.12 -33.10 -2.27
N ILE A 270 -5.34 -32.07 -3.07
CA ILE A 270 -6.63 -31.83 -3.73
C ILE A 270 -6.97 -33.00 -4.67
N ILE A 271 -6.03 -33.40 -5.52
CA ILE A 271 -6.23 -34.49 -6.47
C ILE A 271 -6.54 -35.81 -5.73
N MET A 272 -5.75 -36.14 -4.71
CA MET A 272 -5.93 -37.36 -3.92
C MET A 272 -7.28 -37.38 -3.20
N ARG A 273 -7.70 -36.25 -2.60
CA ARG A 273 -9.01 -36.14 -1.96
C ARG A 273 -10.15 -36.39 -2.93
N HIS A 274 -10.10 -35.82 -4.11
CA HIS A 274 -11.13 -36.00 -5.14
C HIS A 274 -11.10 -37.42 -5.75
N ALA A 275 -9.92 -37.97 -5.96
CA ALA A 275 -9.78 -39.34 -6.48
C ALA A 275 -10.29 -40.41 -5.49
N ALA A 276 -10.09 -40.19 -4.19
CA ALA A 276 -10.55 -41.08 -3.12
C ALA A 276 -12.00 -40.79 -2.66
N GLY A 277 -12.72 -39.84 -3.28
CA GLY A 277 -14.07 -39.45 -2.86
C GLY A 277 -14.15 -38.73 -1.53
N LEU A 278 -13.01 -38.19 -1.05
CA LEU A 278 -12.88 -37.44 0.22
C LEU A 278 -13.07 -35.92 -0.02
N ASP A 279 -14.12 -35.57 -0.75
CA ASP A 279 -14.37 -34.23 -1.30
C ASP A 279 -14.95 -33.23 -0.30
N SER A 280 -15.54 -33.69 0.83
CA SER A 280 -16.04 -32.82 1.89
C SER A 280 -15.09 -32.72 3.09
N GLU A 281 -15.25 -31.66 3.89
CA GLU A 281 -14.40 -31.38 5.06
C GLU A 281 -14.36 -32.58 6.03
N ASP A 282 -15.52 -33.12 6.35
CA ASP A 282 -15.65 -34.25 7.30
C ASP A 282 -15.05 -35.55 6.83
N LYS A 283 -14.91 -35.75 5.50
CA LYS A 283 -14.38 -36.99 4.93
C LYS A 283 -12.86 -37.12 5.01
N ALA A 284 -12.14 -36.02 5.27
CA ALA A 284 -10.66 -36.07 5.34
C ALA A 284 -10.14 -37.04 6.42
N LYS A 285 -10.89 -37.26 7.50
CA LYS A 285 -10.58 -38.23 8.57
C LYS A 285 -10.59 -39.70 8.12
N TYR A 286 -11.22 -40.02 6.99
CA TYR A 286 -11.28 -41.38 6.43
C TYR A 286 -10.18 -41.65 5.40
N PHE A 287 -9.16 -40.78 5.30
CA PHE A 287 -8.04 -41.01 4.42
C PHE A 287 -7.23 -42.25 4.87
N ASP A 288 -7.16 -43.23 4.02
CA ASP A 288 -6.33 -44.43 4.19
C ASP A 288 -5.14 -44.37 3.23
N PRO A 289 -3.90 -44.20 3.76
CA PRO A 289 -2.70 -44.16 2.92
C PRO A 289 -2.47 -45.46 2.13
N SER A 290 -2.97 -46.59 2.60
CA SER A 290 -2.79 -47.90 1.94
C SER A 290 -3.67 -48.06 0.71
N ALA A 291 -4.77 -47.34 0.63
CA ALA A 291 -5.69 -47.31 -0.50
C ALA A 291 -5.26 -46.39 -1.65
N ALA A 292 -4.23 -45.58 -1.44
CA ALA A 292 -3.68 -44.63 -2.42
C ALA A 292 -2.56 -45.28 -3.26
N LYS A 293 -2.86 -46.41 -3.92
CA LYS A 293 -1.96 -47.05 -4.90
C LYS A 293 -2.25 -46.59 -6.31
#